data_3050202a3beeb54afed1d2bc654fcd90
#
_entry.id   3050202a3beeb54afed1d2bc654fcd90
#
_cell.length_a   1.000
_cell.length_b   1.000
_cell.length_c   1.000
_cell.angle_alpha   90.00
_cell.angle_beta   90.00
_cell.angle_gamma   90.00
#
_symmetry.space_group_name_H-M   'P 1'
#
loop_
_entity.id
_entity.type
_entity.pdbx_description
1 polymer ?
#
loop_
_entity_poly.entity_id
_entity_poly.type
_entity_poly.pdbx_seq_one_letter_code
_entity_poly.pdbx_strand_id
1 'polypeptide(L)'
;EFRRVLFRSEMYMVRYADDFVCLFQYENEAQRFYQLLIERLRKFGLEIAEDKSRILPFGRYKGTKESFDFLGFTHYNATSHWGKYCVLHRTSRKKLKMKREAVKKWLWEHMHESIADTIEALNVKLTGHYRYYGIYGNYIGLQKYYKYVRQELWKSKRRRDQTYWLTWKKYMNILKIHPLEYPRIYLKSAY
;
A
#
# COMPACT_ATOMS: atom_id res chain seq x y z
N GLU A 1 -5.86 12.70 -28.00
CA GLU A 1 -5.56 13.96 -28.73
C GLU A 1 -4.53 14.84 -28.03
N PHE A 2 -4.52 14.97 -26.72
CA PHE A 2 -3.49 15.72 -25.99
C PHE A 2 -2.06 15.24 -26.27
N ARG A 3 -1.88 13.98 -26.60
CA ARG A 3 -0.58 13.33 -26.75
C ARG A 3 0.18 13.75 -28.01
N ARG A 4 -0.52 14.05 -29.10
CA ARG A 4 0.10 14.31 -30.40
C ARG A 4 0.47 15.77 -30.69
N VAL A 5 -0.17 16.72 -30.03
CA VAL A 5 -0.08 18.14 -30.41
C VAL A 5 0.89 18.94 -29.55
N LEU A 6 1.17 18.52 -28.30
CA LEU A 6 1.86 19.35 -27.32
C LEU A 6 3.26 18.88 -26.91
N PHE A 7 3.59 17.60 -27.10
CA PHE A 7 4.87 17.05 -26.63
C PHE A 7 5.60 16.32 -27.74
N ARG A 8 6.89 16.62 -27.89
CA ARG A 8 7.78 15.95 -28.86
C ARG A 8 8.31 14.62 -28.34
N SER A 9 8.21 14.39 -27.03
CA SER A 9 8.70 13.20 -26.35
C SER A 9 7.58 12.23 -25.98
N GLU A 10 7.95 11.03 -25.52
CA GLU A 10 7.01 10.06 -25.02
C GLU A 10 6.41 10.51 -23.67
N MET A 11 5.09 10.44 -23.58
CA MET A 11 4.32 10.69 -22.37
C MET A 11 3.44 9.49 -22.06
N TYR A 12 3.40 9.08 -20.81
CA TYR A 12 2.51 8.04 -20.33
C TYR A 12 1.62 8.58 -19.22
N MET A 13 0.35 8.20 -19.24
CA MET A 13 -0.62 8.53 -18.19
C MET A 13 -1.28 7.27 -17.67
N VAL A 14 -1.28 7.13 -16.34
CA VAL A 14 -2.04 6.11 -15.63
C VAL A 14 -3.08 6.82 -14.78
N ARG A 15 -4.35 6.54 -15.01
CA ARG A 15 -5.46 7.16 -14.30
C ARG A 15 -6.32 6.10 -13.60
N TYR A 16 -6.74 6.39 -12.40
CA TYR A 16 -7.74 5.63 -11.65
C TYR A 16 -8.68 6.60 -10.95
N ALA A 17 -9.92 6.68 -11.43
CA ALA A 17 -10.92 7.68 -11.01
C ALA A 17 -10.34 9.12 -11.09
N ASP A 18 -10.22 9.80 -9.95
CA ASP A 18 -9.69 11.16 -9.85
C ASP A 18 -8.16 11.19 -9.70
N ASP A 19 -7.55 10.09 -9.27
CA ASP A 19 -6.10 9.99 -9.12
C ASP A 19 -5.43 9.64 -10.44
N PHE A 20 -4.34 10.32 -10.79
CA PHE A 20 -3.54 9.99 -11.98
C PHE A 20 -2.06 10.28 -11.76
N VAL A 21 -1.24 9.60 -12.55
CA VAL A 21 0.21 9.80 -12.63
C VAL A 21 0.57 9.99 -14.10
N CYS A 22 1.29 11.08 -14.40
CA CYS A 22 1.84 11.34 -15.73
C CYS A 22 3.35 11.22 -15.69
N LEU A 23 3.92 10.53 -16.67
CA LEU A 23 5.35 10.33 -16.82
C LEU A 23 5.83 11.09 -18.06
N PHE A 24 6.90 11.87 -17.89
CA PHE A 24 7.53 12.67 -18.94
C PHE A 24 9.02 12.37 -19.01
N GLN A 25 9.60 12.50 -20.18
CA GLN A 25 11.06 12.40 -20.34
C GLN A 25 11.78 13.66 -19.85
N TYR A 26 11.19 14.82 -20.04
CA TYR A 26 11.78 16.12 -19.73
C TYR A 26 10.94 16.89 -18.70
N GLU A 27 11.61 17.57 -17.80
CA GLU A 27 10.99 18.34 -16.73
C GLU A 27 10.18 19.53 -17.25
N ASN A 28 10.69 20.23 -18.26
CA ASN A 28 9.98 21.35 -18.89
C ASN A 28 8.64 20.94 -19.49
N GLU A 29 8.53 19.71 -20.02
CA GLU A 29 7.28 19.18 -20.52
C GLU A 29 6.29 18.86 -19.39
N ALA A 30 6.78 18.32 -18.28
CA ALA A 30 5.96 18.09 -17.09
C ALA A 30 5.41 19.41 -16.54
N GLN A 31 6.25 20.45 -16.46
CA GLN A 31 5.83 21.79 -16.02
C GLN A 31 4.79 22.41 -16.97
N ARG A 32 5.03 22.33 -18.27
CA ARG A 32 4.08 22.82 -19.27
C ARG A 32 2.74 22.08 -19.21
N PHE A 33 2.79 20.76 -19.08
CA PHE A 33 1.57 19.96 -18.94
C PHE A 33 0.78 20.37 -17.69
N TYR A 34 1.46 20.60 -16.57
CA TYR A 34 0.82 20.98 -15.32
C TYR A 34 0.08 22.34 -15.45
N GLN A 35 0.68 23.32 -16.10
CA GLN A 35 0.03 24.61 -16.35
C GLN A 35 -1.20 24.45 -17.26
N LEU A 36 -1.06 23.75 -18.38
CA LEU A 36 -2.16 23.52 -19.29
C LEU A 36 -3.31 22.72 -18.65
N LEU A 37 -2.99 21.81 -17.73
CA LEU A 37 -3.98 21.06 -16.98
C LEU A 37 -4.79 21.98 -16.06
N ILE A 38 -4.14 22.87 -15.33
CA ILE A 38 -4.80 23.88 -14.48
C ILE A 38 -5.76 24.73 -15.31
N GLU A 39 -5.29 25.28 -16.42
CA GLU A 39 -6.11 26.09 -17.31
C GLU A 39 -7.31 25.31 -17.88
N ARG A 40 -7.08 24.06 -18.25
CA ARG A 40 -8.14 23.17 -18.77
C ARG A 40 -9.21 22.89 -17.72
N LEU A 41 -8.81 22.55 -16.50
CA LEU A 41 -9.75 22.24 -15.42
C LEU A 41 -10.56 23.44 -15.02
N ARG A 42 -9.97 24.62 -14.96
CA ARG A 42 -10.68 25.89 -14.69
C ARG A 42 -11.83 26.15 -15.67
N LYS A 43 -11.68 25.79 -16.96
CA LYS A 43 -12.76 25.90 -17.95
C LYS A 43 -13.99 25.07 -17.64
N PHE A 44 -13.83 24.01 -16.83
CA PHE A 44 -14.92 23.13 -16.37
C PHE A 44 -15.33 23.40 -14.91
N GLY A 45 -14.85 24.48 -14.30
CA GLY A 45 -15.11 24.78 -12.89
C GLY A 45 -14.45 23.82 -11.91
N LEU A 46 -13.37 23.13 -12.34
CA LEU A 46 -12.62 22.19 -11.51
C LEU A 46 -11.29 22.79 -11.10
N GLU A 47 -10.82 22.43 -9.90
CA GLU A 47 -9.53 22.83 -9.37
C GLU A 47 -8.64 21.63 -9.08
N ILE A 48 -7.33 21.82 -9.19
CA ILE A 48 -6.34 20.83 -8.78
C ILE A 48 -6.11 20.97 -7.27
N ALA A 49 -6.09 19.85 -6.55
CA ALA A 49 -5.64 19.82 -5.17
C ALA A 49 -4.10 20.02 -5.13
N GLU A 50 -3.66 21.27 -4.99
CA GLU A 50 -2.23 21.61 -5.02
C GLU A 50 -1.42 20.94 -3.92
N ASP A 51 -2.03 20.72 -2.75
CA ASP A 51 -1.44 19.99 -1.62
C ASP A 51 -1.14 18.49 -1.93
N LYS A 52 -1.79 17.94 -2.95
CA LYS A 52 -1.64 16.54 -3.39
C LYS A 52 -0.93 16.39 -4.73
N SER A 53 -0.81 17.47 -5.48
CA SER A 53 -0.24 17.48 -6.82
C SER A 53 1.19 17.99 -6.79
N ARG A 54 2.12 17.25 -7.38
CA ARG A 54 3.53 17.65 -7.41
C ARG A 54 4.25 17.07 -8.63
N ILE A 55 5.22 17.82 -9.13
CA ILE A 55 6.19 17.32 -10.08
C ILE A 55 7.41 16.85 -9.29
N LEU A 56 7.92 15.67 -9.60
CA LEU A 56 9.10 15.11 -8.92
C LEU A 56 10.03 14.42 -9.94
N PRO A 57 11.36 14.52 -9.75
CA PRO A 57 12.31 13.77 -10.54
C PRO A 57 12.27 12.30 -10.15
N PHE A 58 11.91 11.44 -11.11
CA PHE A 58 11.78 10.01 -10.88
C PHE A 58 12.33 9.24 -12.06
N GLY A 59 13.05 8.13 -11.81
CA GLY A 59 13.55 7.29 -12.87
C GLY A 59 15.04 6.97 -12.78
N ARG A 60 15.51 6.14 -13.71
CA ARG A 60 16.84 5.54 -13.73
C ARG A 60 18.00 6.57 -13.68
N TYR A 61 17.87 7.64 -14.43
CA TYR A 61 18.96 8.59 -14.63
C TYR A 61 18.99 9.76 -13.65
N LYS A 62 17.98 9.89 -12.80
CA LYS A 62 17.90 11.02 -11.87
C LYS A 62 18.62 10.77 -10.54
N GLY A 63 19.00 9.52 -10.23
CA GLY A 63 19.75 9.18 -9.02
C GLY A 63 19.04 9.56 -7.70
N THR A 64 17.76 9.90 -7.76
CA THR A 64 17.03 10.45 -6.64
C THR A 64 16.44 9.36 -5.75
N LYS A 65 16.37 9.66 -4.45
CA LYS A 65 15.64 8.85 -3.46
C LYS A 65 14.16 9.20 -3.41
N GLU A 66 13.65 9.94 -4.39
CA GLU A 66 12.27 10.36 -4.46
C GLU A 66 11.32 9.16 -4.56
N SER A 67 10.17 9.32 -3.94
CA SER A 67 9.10 8.32 -3.96
C SER A 67 7.75 9.03 -3.95
N PHE A 68 6.74 8.37 -4.49
CA PHE A 68 5.37 8.90 -4.48
C PHE A 68 4.37 7.82 -4.09
N ASP A 69 3.27 8.26 -3.50
CA ASP A 69 2.17 7.38 -3.14
C ASP A 69 1.11 7.42 -4.25
N PHE A 70 0.73 6.23 -4.74
CA PHE A 70 -0.37 6.07 -5.70
C PHE A 70 -1.13 4.78 -5.39
N LEU A 71 -2.46 4.83 -5.37
CA LEU A 71 -3.34 3.70 -5.08
C LEU A 71 -2.96 2.92 -3.81
N GLY A 72 -2.52 3.63 -2.77
CA GLY A 72 -2.16 3.01 -1.48
C GLY A 72 -0.78 2.36 -1.43
N PHE A 73 0.00 2.48 -2.51
CA PHE A 73 1.40 2.05 -2.58
C PHE A 73 2.34 3.24 -2.64
N THR A 74 3.50 3.10 -2.03
CA THR A 74 4.64 3.99 -2.27
C THR A 74 5.51 3.37 -3.35
N HIS A 75 5.68 4.08 -4.47
CA HIS A 75 6.56 3.73 -5.58
C HIS A 75 7.93 4.37 -5.34
N TYR A 76 9.01 3.63 -5.54
CA TYR A 76 10.37 4.13 -5.31
C TYR A 76 11.39 3.48 -6.23
N ASN A 77 12.43 4.23 -6.55
CA ASN A 77 13.57 3.76 -7.33
C ASN A 77 14.37 2.72 -6.54
N ALA A 78 14.74 1.63 -7.18
CA ALA A 78 15.49 0.55 -6.57
C ALA A 78 16.45 -0.10 -7.58
N THR A 79 17.34 -0.94 -7.07
CA THR A 79 18.20 -1.79 -7.87
C THR A 79 17.84 -3.25 -7.57
N SER A 80 17.65 -4.03 -8.60
CA SER A 80 17.39 -5.47 -8.48
C SER A 80 18.61 -6.21 -7.96
N HIS A 81 18.43 -7.47 -7.55
CA HIS A 81 19.56 -8.35 -7.17
C HIS A 81 20.63 -8.46 -8.27
N TRP A 82 20.24 -8.32 -9.52
CA TRP A 82 21.12 -8.36 -10.70
C TRP A 82 21.76 -7.01 -11.04
N GLY A 83 21.69 -6.01 -10.17
CA GLY A 83 22.23 -4.67 -10.43
C GLY A 83 21.43 -3.84 -11.43
N LYS A 84 20.27 -4.33 -11.92
CA LYS A 84 19.44 -3.58 -12.86
C LYS A 84 18.50 -2.63 -12.13
N TYR A 85 18.33 -1.45 -12.68
CA TYR A 85 17.32 -0.50 -12.20
C TYR A 85 15.92 -1.09 -12.28
N CYS A 86 15.13 -0.88 -11.24
CA CYS A 86 13.72 -1.24 -11.18
C CYS A 86 12.94 -0.27 -10.30
N VAL A 87 11.64 -0.22 -10.51
CA VAL A 87 10.71 0.47 -9.60
C VAL A 87 10.05 -0.58 -8.73
N LEU A 88 10.20 -0.42 -7.42
CA LEU A 88 9.56 -1.28 -6.44
C LEU A 88 8.38 -0.57 -5.78
N HIS A 89 7.51 -1.39 -5.20
CA HIS A 89 6.30 -0.95 -4.55
C HIS A 89 6.27 -1.46 -3.11
N ARG A 90 5.79 -0.64 -2.21
CA ARG A 90 5.50 -1.05 -0.82
C ARG A 90 4.17 -0.44 -0.39
N THR A 91 3.45 -1.08 0.52
CA THR A 91 2.27 -0.47 1.13
C THR A 91 2.63 0.88 1.74
N SER A 92 1.90 1.94 1.39
CA SER A 92 2.18 3.29 1.90
C SER A 92 2.07 3.33 3.43
N ARG A 93 2.93 4.13 4.07
CA ARG A 93 2.97 4.26 5.54
C ARG A 93 1.61 4.67 6.11
N LYS A 94 0.94 5.62 5.45
CA LYS A 94 -0.39 6.12 5.83
C LYS A 94 -1.42 4.99 5.82
N LYS A 95 -1.48 4.22 4.73
CA LYS A 95 -2.44 3.10 4.60
C LYS A 95 -2.13 1.97 5.57
N LEU A 96 -0.85 1.63 5.77
CA LEU A 96 -0.45 0.61 6.73
C LEU A 96 -0.82 1.01 8.17
N LYS A 97 -0.63 2.28 8.55
CA LYS A 97 -1.03 2.81 9.86
C LYS A 97 -2.55 2.70 10.04
N MET A 98 -3.33 3.20 9.07
CA MET A 98 -4.80 3.10 9.11
C MET A 98 -5.29 1.66 9.25
N LYS A 99 -4.70 0.72 8.50
CA LYS A 99 -5.07 -0.71 8.58
C LYS A 99 -4.74 -1.32 9.95
N ARG A 100 -3.62 -0.93 10.57
CA ARG A 100 -3.26 -1.36 11.92
C ARG A 100 -4.21 -0.82 12.96
N GLU A 101 -4.57 0.45 12.89
CA GLU A 101 -5.52 1.08 13.79
C GLU A 101 -6.91 0.44 13.66
N ALA A 102 -7.36 0.22 12.43
CA ALA A 102 -8.64 -0.42 12.15
C ALA A 102 -8.71 -1.85 12.71
N VAL A 103 -7.68 -2.68 12.51
CA VAL A 103 -7.67 -4.04 13.05
C VAL A 103 -7.58 -4.06 14.58
N LYS A 104 -6.82 -3.14 15.18
CA LYS A 104 -6.73 -2.99 16.63
C LYS A 104 -8.09 -2.63 17.24
N LYS A 105 -8.78 -1.64 16.65
CA LYS A 105 -10.13 -1.23 17.06
C LYS A 105 -11.10 -2.41 16.93
N TRP A 106 -11.10 -3.07 15.79
CA TRP A 106 -11.97 -4.22 15.54
C TRP A 106 -11.73 -5.35 16.55
N LEU A 107 -10.47 -5.69 16.87
CA LEU A 107 -10.12 -6.70 17.89
C LEU A 107 -10.55 -6.30 19.29
N TRP A 108 -10.60 -5.02 19.59
CA TRP A 108 -11.13 -4.52 20.85
C TRP A 108 -12.64 -4.73 20.94
N GLU A 109 -13.37 -4.40 19.90
CA GLU A 109 -14.81 -4.57 19.80
C GLU A 109 -15.24 -6.04 19.89
N HIS A 110 -14.40 -6.97 19.39
CA HIS A 110 -14.65 -8.43 19.33
C HIS A 110 -13.85 -9.23 20.37
N MET A 111 -13.38 -8.59 21.44
CA MET A 111 -12.54 -9.27 22.43
C MET A 111 -13.28 -10.36 23.22
N HIS A 112 -14.60 -10.27 23.33
CA HIS A 112 -15.44 -11.23 24.03
C HIS A 112 -15.82 -12.48 23.24
N GLU A 113 -15.61 -12.47 21.93
CA GLU A 113 -15.85 -13.63 21.08
C GLU A 113 -14.84 -14.76 21.33
N SER A 114 -15.15 -15.95 20.83
CA SER A 114 -14.20 -17.06 20.88
C SER A 114 -12.94 -16.73 20.06
N ILE A 115 -11.81 -17.30 20.43
CA ILE A 115 -10.56 -17.06 19.68
C ILE A 115 -10.64 -17.70 18.29
N ALA A 116 -11.35 -18.81 18.13
CA ALA A 116 -11.53 -19.49 16.84
C ALA A 116 -12.34 -18.62 15.86
N ASP A 117 -13.50 -18.11 16.29
CA ASP A 117 -14.37 -17.25 15.47
C ASP A 117 -13.65 -15.95 15.09
N THR A 118 -12.91 -15.39 16.07
CA THR A 118 -12.09 -14.19 15.80
C THR A 118 -11.01 -14.44 14.76
N ILE A 119 -10.36 -15.62 14.76
CA ILE A 119 -9.35 -16.00 13.78
C ILE A 119 -9.99 -16.16 12.39
N GLU A 120 -11.15 -16.80 12.31
CA GLU A 120 -11.87 -16.96 11.05
C GLU A 120 -12.21 -15.61 10.41
N ALA A 121 -12.80 -14.70 11.19
CA ALA A 121 -13.11 -13.34 10.73
C ALA A 121 -11.86 -12.52 10.36
N LEU A 122 -10.74 -12.69 11.09
CA LEU A 122 -9.46 -12.10 10.75
C LEU A 122 -8.90 -12.65 9.45
N ASN A 123 -9.06 -13.95 9.17
CA ASN A 123 -8.56 -14.58 7.94
C ASN A 123 -9.22 -14.00 6.70
N VAL A 124 -10.51 -13.67 6.75
CA VAL A 124 -11.20 -12.95 5.67
C VAL A 124 -10.56 -11.58 5.44
N LYS A 125 -10.30 -10.82 6.52
CA LYS A 125 -9.66 -9.48 6.45
C LYS A 125 -8.22 -9.56 5.94
N LEU A 126 -7.45 -10.56 6.39
CA LEU A 126 -6.07 -10.79 5.96
C LEU A 126 -6.01 -11.19 4.49
N THR A 127 -6.87 -12.10 4.05
CA THR A 127 -6.96 -12.51 2.64
C THR A 127 -7.28 -11.33 1.74
N GLY A 128 -8.24 -10.50 2.11
CA GLY A 128 -8.57 -9.27 1.37
C GLY A 128 -7.37 -8.30 1.31
N HIS A 129 -6.64 -8.14 2.42
CA HIS A 129 -5.44 -7.34 2.47
C HIS A 129 -4.33 -7.90 1.56
N TYR A 130 -4.10 -9.20 1.57
CA TYR A 130 -3.08 -9.83 0.76
C TYR A 130 -3.43 -9.85 -0.73
N ARG A 131 -4.69 -10.01 -1.09
CA ARG A 131 -5.15 -9.90 -2.49
C ARG A 131 -4.88 -8.52 -3.08
N TYR A 132 -5.07 -7.45 -2.29
CA TYR A 132 -4.82 -6.08 -2.75
C TYR A 132 -3.34 -5.71 -2.73
N TYR A 133 -2.64 -5.97 -1.60
CA TYR A 133 -1.27 -5.54 -1.38
C TYR A 133 -0.22 -6.59 -1.73
N GLY A 134 -0.63 -7.79 -2.13
CA GLY A 134 0.24 -8.93 -2.44
C GLY A 134 0.87 -8.85 -3.82
N ILE A 135 1.58 -7.77 -4.09
CA ILE A 135 2.33 -7.54 -5.33
C ILE A 135 3.82 -7.78 -5.11
N TYR A 136 4.54 -8.05 -6.20
CA TYR A 136 5.98 -8.19 -6.19
C TYR A 136 6.67 -7.02 -5.48
N GLY A 137 7.69 -7.32 -4.66
CA GLY A 137 8.43 -6.30 -3.88
C GLY A 137 7.79 -5.92 -2.54
N ASN A 138 6.49 -6.18 -2.30
CA ASN A 138 5.81 -5.78 -1.05
C ASN A 138 5.71 -6.87 0.03
N TYR A 139 6.35 -8.00 -0.12
CA TYR A 139 6.25 -9.12 0.82
C TYR A 139 6.62 -8.73 2.26
N ILE A 140 7.66 -7.92 2.44
CA ILE A 140 8.08 -7.42 3.76
C ILE A 140 6.96 -6.58 4.41
N GLY A 141 6.24 -5.79 3.62
CA GLY A 141 5.08 -5.01 4.10
C GLY A 141 3.96 -5.91 4.62
N LEU A 142 3.65 -6.98 3.88
CA LEU A 142 2.65 -7.97 4.29
C LEU A 142 3.06 -8.71 5.56
N GLN A 143 4.33 -9.14 5.66
CA GLN A 143 4.85 -9.79 6.87
C GLN A 143 4.77 -8.89 8.10
N LYS A 144 5.09 -7.60 7.96
CA LYS A 144 4.97 -6.61 9.04
C LYS A 144 3.53 -6.46 9.51
N TYR A 145 2.57 -6.49 8.58
CA TYR A 145 1.15 -6.43 8.92
C TYR A 145 0.68 -7.73 9.61
N TYR A 146 1.02 -8.89 9.08
CA TYR A 146 0.74 -10.19 9.69
C TYR A 146 1.26 -10.29 11.13
N LYS A 147 2.54 -9.96 11.35
CA LYS A 147 3.16 -9.98 12.69
C LYS A 147 2.41 -9.05 13.65
N TYR A 148 2.01 -7.88 13.18
CA TYR A 148 1.22 -6.93 13.96
C TYR A 148 -0.14 -7.51 14.35
N VAL A 149 -0.90 -8.04 13.39
CA VAL A 149 -2.22 -8.65 13.64
C VAL A 149 -2.12 -9.79 14.63
N ARG A 150 -1.13 -10.69 14.45
CA ARG A 150 -0.88 -11.79 15.38
C ARG A 150 -0.62 -11.34 16.81
N GLN A 151 0.16 -10.27 16.98
CA GLN A 151 0.44 -9.71 18.31
C GLN A 151 -0.78 -9.02 18.93
N GLU A 152 -1.53 -8.26 18.15
CA GLU A 152 -2.71 -7.56 18.65
C GLU A 152 -3.84 -8.53 19.00
N LEU A 153 -4.02 -9.63 18.26
CA LEU A 153 -4.95 -10.70 18.60
C LEU A 153 -4.61 -11.30 19.98
N TRP A 154 -3.35 -11.65 20.21
CA TRP A 154 -2.92 -12.16 21.51
C TRP A 154 -3.17 -11.16 22.63
N LYS A 155 -2.80 -9.89 22.45
CA LYS A 155 -3.05 -8.84 23.45
C LYS A 155 -4.53 -8.65 23.74
N SER A 156 -5.38 -8.66 22.71
CA SER A 156 -6.82 -8.52 22.85
C SER A 156 -7.41 -9.66 23.69
N LYS A 157 -7.08 -10.91 23.35
CA LYS A 157 -7.61 -12.08 24.07
C LYS A 157 -7.04 -12.21 25.51
N ARG A 158 -5.77 -11.83 25.71
CA ARG A 158 -5.16 -11.82 27.04
C ARG A 158 -5.77 -10.78 27.98
N ARG A 159 -6.22 -9.61 27.47
CA ARG A 159 -6.87 -8.58 28.30
C ARG A 159 -8.17 -9.05 28.93
N ARG A 160 -8.90 -9.95 28.30
CA ARG A 160 -10.12 -10.57 28.84
C ARG A 160 -9.81 -11.53 29.98
N ASP A 161 -8.61 -12.10 29.97
CA ASP A 161 -8.22 -13.17 30.86
C ASP A 161 -7.60 -12.60 32.14
N GLN A 162 -8.42 -12.47 33.20
CA GLN A 162 -7.96 -12.02 34.52
C GLN A 162 -7.02 -13.02 35.19
N THR A 163 -7.04 -14.29 34.78
CA THR A 163 -6.23 -15.38 35.37
C THR A 163 -4.90 -15.58 34.62
N TYR A 164 -4.57 -14.76 33.64
CA TYR A 164 -3.38 -14.91 32.78
C TYR A 164 -3.25 -16.31 32.16
N TRP A 165 -4.39 -16.99 31.97
CA TRP A 165 -4.45 -18.34 31.39
C TRP A 165 -3.82 -18.39 29.97
N LEU A 166 -4.02 -17.36 29.14
CA LEU A 166 -3.51 -17.29 27.77
C LEU A 166 -2.04 -16.86 27.75
N THR A 167 -1.13 -17.79 28.02
CA THR A 167 0.30 -17.58 27.78
C THR A 167 0.64 -17.57 26.30
N TRP A 168 1.77 -16.97 25.92
CA TRP A 168 2.23 -16.99 24.54
C TRP A 168 2.37 -18.41 23.97
N LYS A 169 2.86 -19.37 24.76
CA LYS A 169 2.99 -20.78 24.38
C LYS A 169 1.63 -21.42 24.05
N LYS A 170 0.63 -21.21 24.91
CA LYS A 170 -0.73 -21.68 24.66
C LYS A 170 -1.35 -21.04 23.42
N TYR A 171 -1.18 -19.72 23.25
CA TYR A 171 -1.64 -19.00 22.07
C TYR A 171 -1.02 -19.56 20.77
N MET A 172 0.27 -19.83 20.76
CA MET A 172 0.93 -20.43 19.59
C MET A 172 0.42 -21.84 19.29
N ASN A 173 0.03 -22.61 20.32
CA ASN A 173 -0.60 -23.93 20.08
C ASN A 173 -2.01 -23.77 19.50
N ILE A 174 -2.79 -22.78 19.93
CA ILE A 174 -4.10 -22.47 19.34
C ILE A 174 -3.92 -22.10 17.86
N LEU A 175 -2.92 -21.29 17.52
CA LEU A 175 -2.62 -20.92 16.13
C LEU A 175 -2.16 -22.10 15.24
N LYS A 176 -1.75 -23.23 15.81
CA LYS A 176 -1.50 -24.45 15.04
C LYS A 176 -2.79 -25.16 14.63
N ILE A 177 -3.82 -25.06 15.48
CA ILE A 177 -5.14 -25.66 15.23
C ILE A 177 -5.99 -24.73 14.35
N HIS A 178 -5.97 -23.44 14.67
CA HIS A 178 -6.67 -22.38 13.95
C HIS A 178 -5.64 -21.38 13.39
N PRO A 179 -5.05 -21.64 12.23
CA PRO A 179 -3.98 -20.80 11.69
C PRO A 179 -4.51 -19.46 11.18
N LEU A 180 -3.75 -18.41 11.44
CA LEU A 180 -3.93 -17.15 10.72
C LEU A 180 -3.42 -17.30 9.28
N GLU A 181 -4.19 -16.74 8.34
CA GLU A 181 -3.81 -16.75 6.91
C GLU A 181 -2.45 -16.07 6.71
N TYR A 182 -1.53 -16.82 6.09
CA TYR A 182 -0.16 -16.37 5.91
C TYR A 182 -0.01 -15.46 4.68
N PRO A 183 0.88 -14.44 4.71
CA PRO A 183 1.08 -13.54 3.58
C PRO A 183 1.47 -14.27 2.29
N ARG A 184 0.81 -13.92 1.20
CA ARG A 184 1.10 -14.45 -0.15
C ARG A 184 1.23 -13.32 -1.15
N ILE A 185 2.08 -13.53 -2.16
CA ILE A 185 2.16 -12.67 -3.34
C ILE A 185 1.22 -13.24 -4.39
N TYR A 186 0.25 -12.45 -4.82
CA TYR A 186 -0.73 -12.82 -5.84
C TYR A 186 -0.31 -12.33 -7.23
N LEU A 187 0.27 -11.13 -7.30
CA LEU A 187 0.78 -10.56 -8.55
C LEU A 187 2.29 -10.67 -8.56
N LYS A 188 2.81 -11.61 -9.32
CA LYS A 188 4.24 -11.76 -9.60
C LYS A 188 4.68 -10.67 -10.57
N SER A 189 5.98 -10.38 -10.59
CA SER A 189 6.53 -9.46 -11.60
C SER A 189 6.19 -9.98 -13.00
N ALA A 190 5.86 -9.04 -13.89
CA ALA A 190 5.70 -9.32 -15.32
C ALA A 190 7.05 -9.38 -16.07
N TYR A 191 8.18 -9.32 -15.34
CA TYR A 191 9.55 -9.31 -15.90
C TYR A 191 10.37 -10.47 -15.35
#